data_1a1f4a05f5d1d658759dbf53ce78b2c8
#
_entry.id   1a1f4a05f5d1d658759dbf53ce78b2c8
#
_cell.length_a   1.000
_cell.length_b   1.000
_cell.length_c   1.000
_cell.angle_alpha   90.00
_cell.angle_beta   90.00
_cell.angle_gamma   90.00
#
_symmetry.space_group_name_H-M   'P 1'
#
loop_
_entity.id
_entity.type
_entity.pdbx_description
1 polymer ?
#
loop_
_entity_poly.entity_id
_entity_poly.type
_entity_poly.pdbx_seq_one_letter_code
_entity_poly.pdbx_strand_id
1 'polypeptide(L)'
;MIDWDALETANRPLNAFTDLDRNATGSAGPLAGVTIGVKGNIAVRGMPWTAGCELYRDRVASEDAAVVAALRAAGGTMIGMLNMEEAALGAKTDNPWFGKTYNPHKDGYTPGGSSGGSGAAVAAGLCDVALGTDTMGSVRIPAAYCGVYGFKPAQSAISQDGMELAEQSLDCIGPLARNLDLLEKAARVISDFGEDQATTGSLATLVETGVDCELEVIENFRDIMRWAGETIAVAQLKHPLSRIRFAGFIKTTKAMATHFADEDQSKLSDGLKKLLAYGPKRSAADWDEDQAILEQTSETMQILVSKHDFCILPTAPQGAFPHSEDAPANQADYTCLANIADLPAITIPSGSNDNGMPLGLQILAPKGCEADLFALARKLDEKLRGYRRPETYLEIT
;
A
#
# COMPACT_ATOMS: atom_id res chain seq x y z
N MET A 1 9.50 2.51 26.87
CA MET A 1 9.27 1.03 27.05
C MET A 1 7.86 0.77 26.57
N ILE A 2 7.65 -0.22 25.69
CA ILE A 2 6.33 -0.53 25.11
C ILE A 2 5.40 -1.03 26.20
N ASP A 3 4.21 -0.44 26.30
CA ASP A 3 3.11 -0.93 27.15
C ASP A 3 2.33 -2.00 26.37
N TRP A 4 2.76 -3.24 26.51
CA TRP A 4 2.19 -4.38 25.78
C TRP A 4 0.71 -4.63 26.09
N ASP A 5 0.28 -4.39 27.33
CA ASP A 5 -1.10 -4.64 27.74
C ASP A 5 -2.03 -3.54 27.19
N ALA A 6 -1.57 -2.30 27.16
CA ALA A 6 -2.27 -1.21 26.50
C ALA A 6 -2.36 -1.46 25.00
N LEU A 7 -1.26 -1.89 24.35
CA LEU A 7 -1.23 -2.21 22.92
C LEU A 7 -2.20 -3.35 22.57
N GLU A 8 -2.19 -4.44 23.30
CA GLU A 8 -3.13 -5.57 23.08
C GLU A 8 -4.59 -5.11 23.28
N THR A 9 -4.85 -4.29 24.31
CA THR A 9 -6.19 -3.79 24.58
C THR A 9 -6.70 -2.93 23.43
N ALA A 10 -5.86 -2.05 22.90
CA ALA A 10 -6.21 -1.20 21.75
C ALA A 10 -6.25 -1.96 20.42
N ASN A 11 -5.45 -3.02 20.26
CA ASN A 11 -5.49 -3.87 19.07
C ASN A 11 -6.78 -4.71 18.99
N ARG A 12 -7.32 -5.14 20.13
CA ARG A 12 -8.46 -6.08 20.18
C ARG A 12 -9.66 -5.67 19.32
N PRO A 13 -10.18 -4.42 19.36
CA PRO A 13 -11.28 -3.99 18.51
C PRO A 13 -10.89 -3.81 17.04
N LEU A 14 -9.61 -3.57 16.74
CA LEU A 14 -9.10 -3.33 15.39
C LEU A 14 -8.70 -4.61 14.66
N ASN A 15 -8.17 -5.59 15.38
CA ASN A 15 -7.54 -6.78 14.81
C ASN A 15 -6.47 -6.41 13.77
N ALA A 16 -5.65 -5.41 14.08
CA ALA A 16 -4.58 -4.95 13.19
C ALA A 16 -3.33 -5.84 13.29
N PHE A 17 -2.97 -6.28 14.51
CA PHE A 17 -1.94 -7.30 14.74
C PHE A 17 -2.57 -8.67 14.95
N THR A 18 -2.03 -9.68 14.28
CA THR A 18 -2.34 -11.11 14.54
C THR A 18 -1.45 -11.70 15.60
N ASP A 19 -0.21 -11.23 15.71
CA ASP A 19 0.79 -11.73 16.63
C ASP A 19 1.67 -10.59 17.12
N LEU A 20 2.07 -10.62 18.40
CA LEU A 20 2.95 -9.65 19.04
C LEU A 20 4.19 -10.35 19.63
N ASP A 21 5.37 -9.76 19.42
CA ASP A 21 6.61 -10.22 20.04
C ASP A 21 6.91 -9.39 21.31
N ARG A 22 6.43 -9.84 22.45
CA ARG A 22 6.66 -9.18 23.75
C ARG A 22 8.15 -9.13 24.16
N ASN A 23 9.02 -9.88 23.46
CA ASN A 23 10.47 -9.88 23.69
C ASN A 23 11.21 -9.01 22.68
N ALA A 24 10.49 -8.28 21.81
CA ALA A 24 11.07 -7.45 20.79
C ALA A 24 12.03 -6.40 21.41
N THR A 25 13.21 -6.31 20.83
CA THR A 25 14.23 -5.35 21.23
C THR A 25 14.77 -4.59 20.01
N GLY A 26 15.00 -3.31 20.20
CA GLY A 26 15.71 -2.47 19.24
C GLY A 26 17.18 -2.35 19.61
N SER A 27 17.96 -1.78 18.72
CA SER A 27 19.38 -1.46 18.91
C SER A 27 19.65 0.03 18.64
N ALA A 28 20.90 0.45 18.78
CA ALA A 28 21.30 1.79 18.35
C ALA A 28 21.28 1.90 16.82
N GLY A 29 20.90 3.06 16.32
CA GLY A 29 20.86 3.33 14.88
C GLY A 29 19.88 4.45 14.51
N PRO A 30 19.74 4.76 13.22
CA PRO A 30 18.83 5.81 12.72
C PRO A 30 17.37 5.60 13.12
N LEU A 31 16.95 4.33 13.34
CA LEU A 31 15.60 3.94 13.75
C LEU A 31 15.54 3.48 15.22
N ALA A 32 16.52 3.86 16.05
CA ALA A 32 16.49 3.55 17.48
C ALA A 32 15.24 4.12 18.13
N GLY A 33 14.49 3.29 18.86
CA GLY A 33 13.22 3.65 19.49
C GLY A 33 11.99 3.59 18.59
N VAL A 34 12.15 3.34 17.29
CA VAL A 34 11.04 3.18 16.33
C VAL A 34 10.47 1.77 16.41
N THR A 35 9.16 1.66 16.68
CA THR A 35 8.42 0.40 16.69
C THR A 35 7.88 0.11 15.29
N ILE A 36 8.04 -1.15 14.84
CA ILE A 36 7.71 -1.56 13.47
C ILE A 36 6.80 -2.80 13.48
N GLY A 37 5.61 -2.66 12.89
CA GLY A 37 4.74 -3.78 12.57
C GLY A 37 5.03 -4.31 11.16
N VAL A 38 4.93 -5.61 10.95
CA VAL A 38 5.28 -6.22 9.67
C VAL A 38 4.11 -7.04 9.12
N LYS A 39 3.69 -6.78 7.88
CA LYS A 39 2.60 -7.50 7.23
C LYS A 39 2.89 -9.00 7.13
N GLY A 40 1.88 -9.84 7.36
CA GLY A 40 1.99 -11.28 7.49
C GLY A 40 2.57 -12.05 6.28
N ASN A 41 2.79 -11.39 5.14
CA ASN A 41 3.47 -11.98 3.99
C ASN A 41 4.96 -11.60 3.87
N ILE A 42 5.52 -10.90 4.87
CA ILE A 42 6.95 -10.55 4.94
C ILE A 42 7.57 -11.31 6.11
N ALA A 43 8.64 -12.03 5.87
CA ALA A 43 9.27 -12.89 6.87
C ALA A 43 9.95 -12.08 7.98
N VAL A 44 9.63 -12.41 9.23
CA VAL A 44 10.31 -11.94 10.45
C VAL A 44 10.77 -13.17 11.20
N ARG A 45 12.06 -13.33 11.39
CA ARG A 45 12.64 -14.52 12.03
C ARG A 45 12.00 -14.83 13.37
N GLY A 46 11.50 -16.07 13.52
CA GLY A 46 10.85 -16.55 14.73
C GLY A 46 9.37 -16.18 14.84
N MET A 47 8.81 -15.42 13.90
CA MET A 47 7.41 -15.04 13.88
C MET A 47 6.60 -15.85 12.84
N PRO A 48 5.26 -15.94 13.00
CA PRO A 48 4.39 -16.52 11.99
C PRO A 48 4.54 -15.81 10.63
N TRP A 49 4.65 -16.59 9.55
CA TRP A 49 4.76 -16.08 8.18
C TRP A 49 3.67 -16.70 7.32
N THR A 50 2.44 -16.25 7.56
CA THR A 50 1.22 -16.91 7.09
C THR A 50 0.72 -16.42 5.74
N ALA A 51 1.17 -15.26 5.25
CA ALA A 51 0.58 -14.56 4.10
C ALA A 51 -0.96 -14.42 4.20
N GLY A 52 -1.51 -14.42 5.41
CA GLY A 52 -2.95 -14.38 5.66
C GLY A 52 -3.71 -15.66 5.27
N CYS A 53 -3.01 -16.77 4.99
CA CYS A 53 -3.57 -18.02 4.50
C CYS A 53 -3.61 -19.10 5.58
N GLU A 54 -4.69 -19.87 5.63
CA GLU A 54 -4.78 -21.11 6.43
C GLU A 54 -3.71 -22.12 6.02
N LEU A 55 -3.39 -22.15 4.74
CA LEU A 55 -2.36 -23.03 4.18
C LEU A 55 -1.02 -22.90 4.90
N TYR A 56 -0.67 -21.69 5.32
CA TYR A 56 0.61 -21.37 5.97
C TYR A 56 0.48 -21.03 7.46
N ARG A 57 -0.64 -21.40 8.10
CA ARG A 57 -0.93 -21.04 9.50
C ARG A 57 0.21 -21.36 10.47
N ASP A 58 0.82 -22.52 10.31
CA ASP A 58 1.87 -23.04 11.21
C ASP A 58 3.29 -22.72 10.71
N ARG A 59 3.41 -21.98 9.60
CA ARG A 59 4.70 -21.61 9.04
C ARG A 59 5.33 -20.49 9.87
N VAL A 60 6.55 -20.72 10.37
CA VAL A 60 7.36 -19.75 11.08
C VAL A 60 8.59 -19.42 10.24
N ALA A 61 8.91 -18.13 10.11
CA ALA A 61 10.07 -17.70 9.35
C ALA A 61 11.38 -18.08 10.07
N SER A 62 12.30 -18.75 9.36
CA SER A 62 13.63 -19.10 9.86
C SER A 62 14.62 -17.94 9.82
N GLU A 63 14.37 -16.97 8.94
CA GLU A 63 15.22 -15.80 8.71
C GLU A 63 14.37 -14.54 8.53
N ASP A 64 14.95 -13.37 8.72
CA ASP A 64 14.33 -12.09 8.38
C ASP A 64 14.32 -11.92 6.85
N ALA A 65 13.27 -11.35 6.30
CA ALA A 65 13.28 -10.76 4.96
C ALA A 65 14.39 -9.70 4.85
N ALA A 66 14.96 -9.50 3.66
CA ALA A 66 16.06 -8.54 3.48
C ALA A 66 15.74 -7.15 4.03
N VAL A 67 14.53 -6.65 3.79
CA VAL A 67 14.06 -5.35 4.30
C VAL A 67 13.91 -5.33 5.82
N VAL A 68 13.49 -6.43 6.43
CA VAL A 68 13.37 -6.57 7.89
C VAL A 68 14.74 -6.59 8.54
N ALA A 69 15.68 -7.33 7.96
CA ALA A 69 17.07 -7.36 8.41
C ALA A 69 17.72 -5.96 8.36
N ALA A 70 17.49 -5.21 7.29
CA ALA A 70 17.97 -3.84 7.14
C ALA A 70 17.38 -2.89 8.21
N LEU A 71 16.07 -2.94 8.43
CA LEU A 71 15.40 -2.12 9.46
C LEU A 71 15.89 -2.47 10.87
N ARG A 72 16.07 -3.76 11.16
CA ARG A 72 16.61 -4.24 12.44
C ARG A 72 18.06 -3.76 12.64
N ALA A 73 18.89 -3.83 11.60
CA ALA A 73 20.27 -3.33 11.63
C ALA A 73 20.32 -1.81 11.82
N ALA A 74 19.32 -1.07 11.32
CA ALA A 74 19.17 0.36 11.53
C ALA A 74 18.61 0.73 12.92
N GLY A 75 18.34 -0.24 13.80
CA GLY A 75 17.89 -0.02 15.17
C GLY A 75 16.40 -0.16 15.42
N GLY A 76 15.60 -0.44 14.38
CA GLY A 76 14.15 -0.62 14.48
C GLY A 76 13.75 -1.84 15.31
N THR A 77 12.64 -1.74 16.02
CA THR A 77 12.08 -2.80 16.86
C THR A 77 10.90 -3.44 16.16
N MET A 78 11.05 -4.68 15.68
CA MET A 78 9.95 -5.46 15.08
C MET A 78 9.04 -5.97 16.18
N ILE A 79 7.82 -5.43 16.30
CA ILE A 79 6.93 -5.69 17.44
C ILE A 79 5.84 -6.72 17.17
N GLY A 80 5.61 -7.11 15.93
CA GLY A 80 4.60 -8.12 15.62
C GLY A 80 4.21 -8.20 14.15
N MET A 81 3.35 -9.19 13.87
CA MET A 81 2.81 -9.46 12.54
C MET A 81 1.45 -8.81 12.36
N LEU A 82 1.26 -8.17 11.22
CA LEU A 82 0.04 -7.42 10.90
C LEU A 82 -0.90 -8.23 10.03
N ASN A 83 -2.20 -8.11 10.32
CA ASN A 83 -3.26 -8.75 9.56
C ASN A 83 -3.32 -8.22 8.12
N MET A 84 -3.81 -9.04 7.22
CA MET A 84 -3.82 -8.77 5.80
C MET A 84 -4.94 -9.53 5.10
N GLU A 85 -5.23 -9.17 3.87
CA GLU A 85 -6.07 -9.98 2.99
C GLU A 85 -5.41 -11.34 2.73
N GLU A 86 -6.20 -12.41 2.56
CA GLU A 86 -5.70 -13.74 2.21
C GLU A 86 -4.84 -13.69 0.94
N ALA A 87 -3.61 -14.21 1.01
CA ALA A 87 -2.63 -14.21 -0.08
C ALA A 87 -2.39 -12.82 -0.72
N ALA A 88 -2.60 -11.73 0.01
CA ALA A 88 -2.52 -10.36 -0.46
C ALA A 88 -3.46 -10.01 -1.64
N LEU A 89 -4.45 -10.84 -1.97
CA LEU A 89 -5.39 -10.65 -3.09
C LEU A 89 -6.75 -10.18 -2.60
N GLY A 90 -6.92 -8.87 -2.51
CA GLY A 90 -8.14 -8.18 -2.09
C GLY A 90 -7.84 -6.80 -1.53
N ALA A 91 -8.88 -6.03 -1.23
CA ALA A 91 -8.76 -4.63 -0.88
C ALA A 91 -9.62 -4.18 0.32
N LYS A 92 -10.05 -5.12 1.19
CA LYS A 92 -10.87 -4.85 2.39
C LYS A 92 -10.18 -5.22 3.70
N THR A 93 -9.23 -6.15 3.65
CA THR A 93 -8.69 -6.88 4.80
C THR A 93 -9.82 -7.56 5.61
N ASP A 94 -10.65 -8.30 4.85
CA ASP A 94 -11.71 -9.17 5.37
C ASP A 94 -11.24 -10.62 5.33
N ASN A 95 -10.25 -10.94 6.15
CA ASN A 95 -9.58 -12.24 6.13
C ASN A 95 -10.47 -13.33 6.74
N PRO A 96 -10.79 -14.42 6.02
CA PRO A 96 -11.67 -15.49 6.51
C PRO A 96 -11.06 -16.34 7.61
N TRP A 97 -9.72 -16.34 7.75
CA TRP A 97 -8.97 -17.19 8.68
C TRP A 97 -8.48 -16.45 9.92
N PHE A 98 -8.09 -15.18 9.76
CA PHE A 98 -7.54 -14.32 10.82
C PHE A 98 -8.50 -13.21 11.26
N GLY A 99 -9.69 -13.15 10.65
CA GLY A 99 -10.71 -12.16 10.97
C GLY A 99 -10.50 -10.82 10.25
N LYS A 100 -11.55 -9.97 10.33
CA LYS A 100 -11.55 -8.63 9.73
C LYS A 100 -10.65 -7.68 10.51
N THR A 101 -9.96 -6.80 9.77
CA THR A 101 -9.35 -5.61 10.37
C THR A 101 -10.28 -4.42 10.19
N TYR A 102 -10.43 -3.61 11.23
CA TYR A 102 -11.33 -2.44 11.23
C TYR A 102 -10.56 -1.13 11.11
N ASN A 103 -11.22 -0.15 10.52
CA ASN A 103 -10.66 1.19 10.36
C ASN A 103 -10.74 1.95 11.69
N PRO A 104 -9.63 2.52 12.19
CA PRO A 104 -9.63 3.23 13.47
C PRO A 104 -10.43 4.55 13.46
N HIS A 105 -10.78 5.09 12.29
CA HIS A 105 -11.58 6.31 12.17
C HIS A 105 -13.08 6.04 12.34
N LYS A 106 -13.56 4.81 12.02
CA LYS A 106 -14.99 4.51 12.08
C LYS A 106 -15.24 3.02 12.24
N ASP A 107 -16.03 2.66 13.26
CA ASP A 107 -16.41 1.28 13.52
C ASP A 107 -17.14 0.64 12.35
N GLY A 108 -16.84 -0.63 12.08
CA GLY A 108 -17.44 -1.41 11.00
C GLY A 108 -16.90 -1.10 9.60
N TYR A 109 -16.02 -0.10 9.45
CA TYR A 109 -15.44 0.28 8.18
C TYR A 109 -14.13 -0.48 7.90
N THR A 110 -13.85 -0.70 6.60
CA THR A 110 -12.62 -1.32 6.14
C THR A 110 -11.43 -0.37 6.27
N PRO A 111 -10.24 -0.83 6.63
CA PRO A 111 -9.00 -0.06 6.55
C PRO A 111 -8.41 -0.05 5.12
N GLY A 112 -9.12 -0.65 4.14
CA GLY A 112 -8.53 -0.96 2.85
C GLY A 112 -7.71 -2.26 2.88
N GLY A 113 -7.05 -2.56 1.79
CA GLY A 113 -6.25 -3.78 1.65
C GLY A 113 -5.29 -3.73 0.45
N SER A 114 -4.50 -4.76 0.38
CA SER A 114 -4.35 -5.96 1.22
C SER A 114 -3.58 -5.73 2.52
N SER A 115 -2.94 -4.56 2.75
CA SER A 115 -2.17 -4.22 3.97
C SER A 115 -3.02 -3.43 4.98
N GLY A 116 -4.27 -3.84 5.22
CA GLY A 116 -5.18 -3.10 6.12
C GLY A 116 -4.71 -3.08 7.57
N GLY A 117 -4.11 -4.17 8.06
CA GLY A 117 -3.48 -4.20 9.39
C GLY A 117 -2.38 -3.15 9.52
N SER A 118 -1.60 -2.93 8.44
CA SER A 118 -0.54 -1.92 8.43
C SER A 118 -1.09 -0.49 8.53
N GLY A 119 -2.12 -0.18 7.73
CA GLY A 119 -2.79 1.13 7.79
C GLY A 119 -3.45 1.39 9.14
N ALA A 120 -4.21 0.41 9.64
CA ALA A 120 -4.93 0.52 10.91
C ALA A 120 -3.99 0.65 12.11
N ALA A 121 -2.92 -0.16 12.18
CA ALA A 121 -1.95 -0.12 13.28
C ALA A 121 -1.25 1.24 13.38
N VAL A 122 -0.79 1.78 12.25
CA VAL A 122 -0.15 3.11 12.20
C VAL A 122 -1.14 4.20 12.57
N ALA A 123 -2.34 4.21 11.99
CA ALA A 123 -3.35 5.24 12.27
C ALA A 123 -3.76 5.26 13.74
N ALA A 124 -3.94 4.09 14.35
CA ALA A 124 -4.27 3.96 15.77
C ALA A 124 -3.08 4.22 16.71
N GLY A 125 -1.86 4.36 16.20
CA GLY A 125 -0.67 4.56 17.04
C GLY A 125 -0.17 3.29 17.73
N LEU A 126 -0.52 2.11 17.23
CA LEU A 126 -0.03 0.83 17.76
C LEU A 126 1.43 0.55 17.37
N CYS A 127 1.91 1.18 16.34
CA CYS A 127 3.32 1.20 15.95
C CYS A 127 3.65 2.53 15.24
N ASP A 128 4.93 2.85 15.18
CA ASP A 128 5.41 4.08 14.52
C ASP A 128 5.45 3.93 13.00
N VAL A 129 5.92 2.78 12.54
CA VAL A 129 6.02 2.38 11.14
C VAL A 129 5.40 1.01 10.95
N ALA A 130 4.78 0.78 9.81
CA ALA A 130 4.36 -0.55 9.40
C ALA A 130 4.93 -0.86 8.02
N LEU A 131 5.32 -2.11 7.78
CA LEU A 131 5.58 -2.61 6.44
C LEU A 131 4.31 -3.19 5.84
N GLY A 132 4.05 -2.86 4.59
CA GLY A 132 3.04 -3.46 3.75
C GLY A 132 3.64 -3.98 2.45
N THR A 133 2.81 -4.58 1.59
CA THR A 133 3.15 -4.95 0.22
C THR A 133 2.16 -4.32 -0.74
N ASP A 134 2.62 -3.94 -1.93
CA ASP A 134 1.83 -3.19 -2.91
C ASP A 134 2.00 -3.81 -4.30
N THR A 135 0.98 -4.51 -4.77
CA THR A 135 0.92 -5.12 -6.11
C THR A 135 0.20 -4.22 -7.11
N MET A 136 -0.87 -3.55 -6.64
CA MET A 136 -1.65 -2.58 -7.43
C MET A 136 -2.20 -1.44 -6.56
N GLY A 137 -1.63 -1.20 -5.36
CA GLY A 137 -2.08 -0.16 -4.45
C GLY A 137 -2.16 -0.58 -2.99
N SER A 138 -1.76 -1.80 -2.64
CA SER A 138 -2.03 -2.38 -1.33
C SER A 138 -1.22 -1.79 -0.15
N VAL A 139 -0.32 -0.84 -0.35
CA VAL A 139 0.23 0.08 0.67
C VAL A 139 -0.54 1.41 0.64
N ARG A 140 -0.75 1.96 -0.56
CA ARG A 140 -1.28 3.29 -0.77
C ARG A 140 -2.77 3.40 -0.49
N ILE A 141 -3.58 2.38 -0.85
CA ILE A 141 -5.02 2.33 -0.53
C ILE A 141 -5.25 2.31 0.99
N PRO A 142 -4.62 1.40 1.78
CA PRO A 142 -4.74 1.46 3.23
C PRO A 142 -4.21 2.77 3.84
N ALA A 143 -3.15 3.35 3.29
CA ALA A 143 -2.66 4.66 3.73
C ALA A 143 -3.73 5.75 3.54
N ALA A 144 -4.38 5.81 2.37
CA ALA A 144 -5.46 6.76 2.09
C ALA A 144 -6.68 6.53 2.99
N TYR A 145 -7.14 5.28 3.13
CA TYR A 145 -8.35 4.94 3.90
C TYR A 145 -8.18 5.11 5.42
N CYS A 146 -6.95 4.97 5.91
CA CYS A 146 -6.63 5.17 7.32
C CYS A 146 -6.03 6.56 7.60
N GLY A 147 -5.92 7.44 6.59
CA GLY A 147 -5.44 8.81 6.77
C GLY A 147 -3.99 8.92 7.23
N VAL A 148 -3.13 7.99 6.77
CA VAL A 148 -1.70 7.97 7.06
C VAL A 148 -0.87 8.09 5.77
N TYR A 149 0.44 8.20 5.92
CA TYR A 149 1.37 8.31 4.79
C TYR A 149 1.84 6.91 4.38
N GLY A 150 1.88 6.65 3.06
CA GLY A 150 2.35 5.38 2.52
C GLY A 150 3.28 5.60 1.34
N PHE A 151 4.40 4.90 1.30
CA PHE A 151 5.36 4.97 0.21
C PHE A 151 5.53 3.61 -0.45
N LYS A 152 5.42 3.59 -1.77
CA LYS A 152 5.75 2.47 -2.65
C LYS A 152 7.03 2.83 -3.42
N PRO A 153 8.21 2.26 -3.10
CA PRO A 153 9.40 2.41 -3.91
C PRO A 153 9.20 1.84 -5.33
N ALA A 154 10.10 2.14 -6.24
CA ALA A 154 10.18 1.34 -7.46
C ALA A 154 10.48 -0.12 -7.10
N GLN A 155 9.87 -1.07 -7.78
CA GLN A 155 10.08 -2.51 -7.51
C GLN A 155 11.56 -2.89 -7.70
N SER A 156 12.19 -2.32 -8.72
CA SER A 156 13.61 -2.52 -9.00
C SER A 156 14.57 -1.91 -7.96
N ALA A 157 14.09 -1.04 -7.06
CA ALA A 157 14.89 -0.36 -6.04
C ALA A 157 14.84 -1.04 -4.65
N ILE A 158 14.09 -2.14 -4.51
CA ILE A 158 13.89 -2.81 -3.24
C ILE A 158 13.96 -4.34 -3.37
N SER A 159 14.56 -5.01 -2.38
CA SER A 159 14.59 -6.48 -2.36
C SER A 159 13.21 -7.06 -2.06
N GLN A 160 12.87 -8.14 -2.76
CA GLN A 160 11.70 -8.98 -2.52
C GLN A 160 12.04 -10.23 -1.69
N ASP A 161 13.31 -10.42 -1.29
CA ASP A 161 13.74 -11.62 -0.56
C ASP A 161 13.02 -11.73 0.78
N GLY A 162 12.39 -12.87 1.01
CA GLY A 162 11.59 -13.13 2.20
C GLY A 162 10.16 -12.58 2.15
N MET A 163 9.69 -12.16 0.97
CA MET A 163 8.28 -11.80 0.74
C MET A 163 7.54 -12.94 0.04
N GLU A 164 6.36 -13.30 0.52
CA GLU A 164 5.43 -14.14 -0.25
C GLU A 164 4.81 -13.30 -1.35
N LEU A 165 5.12 -13.65 -2.60
CA LEU A 165 4.77 -12.87 -3.79
C LEU A 165 3.37 -13.20 -4.31
N ALA A 166 2.64 -12.19 -4.77
CA ALA A 166 1.47 -12.35 -5.60
C ALA A 166 1.87 -12.34 -7.10
N GLU A 167 2.70 -11.35 -7.51
CA GLU A 167 3.23 -11.27 -8.87
C GLU A 167 4.58 -10.53 -8.87
N GLN A 168 5.64 -11.20 -9.28
CA GLN A 168 7.02 -10.75 -9.13
C GLN A 168 7.31 -9.37 -9.75
N SER A 169 6.73 -9.05 -10.91
CA SER A 169 7.02 -7.80 -11.63
C SER A 169 6.20 -6.60 -11.15
N LEU A 170 5.18 -6.83 -10.31
CA LEU A 170 4.31 -5.77 -9.77
C LEU A 170 4.52 -5.55 -8.28
N ASP A 171 4.92 -6.59 -7.55
CA ASP A 171 5.00 -6.58 -6.09
C ASP A 171 6.15 -5.71 -5.58
N CYS A 172 5.84 -4.94 -4.53
CA CYS A 172 6.80 -4.08 -3.87
C CYS A 172 6.51 -4.03 -2.38
N ILE A 173 7.53 -4.06 -1.53
CA ILE A 173 7.37 -3.77 -0.10
C ILE A 173 7.40 -2.25 0.06
N GLY A 174 6.53 -1.71 0.93
CA GLY A 174 6.51 -0.28 1.21
C GLY A 174 6.16 0.02 2.67
N PRO A 175 6.75 1.08 3.24
CA PRO A 175 6.44 1.53 4.59
C PRO A 175 5.18 2.40 4.63
N LEU A 176 4.48 2.35 5.77
CA LEU A 176 3.46 3.31 6.18
C LEU A 176 3.89 3.95 7.49
N ALA A 177 3.59 5.24 7.69
CA ALA A 177 3.91 5.97 8.92
C ALA A 177 2.92 7.09 9.19
N ARG A 178 2.91 7.64 10.44
CA ARG A 178 2.04 8.76 10.82
C ARG A 178 2.57 10.14 10.37
N ASN A 179 3.80 10.21 9.90
CA ASN A 179 4.41 11.43 9.39
C ASN A 179 5.46 11.11 8.34
N LEU A 180 5.78 12.11 7.52
CA LEU A 180 6.73 11.98 6.42
C LEU A 180 8.17 11.76 6.87
N ASP A 181 8.55 12.21 8.07
CA ASP A 181 9.93 12.02 8.56
C ASP A 181 10.21 10.56 8.91
N LEU A 182 9.30 9.91 9.61
CA LEU A 182 9.40 8.48 9.89
C LEU A 182 9.28 7.64 8.62
N LEU A 183 8.36 8.04 7.72
CA LEU A 183 8.19 7.36 6.44
C LEU A 183 9.48 7.38 5.62
N GLU A 184 10.09 8.56 5.46
CA GLU A 184 11.32 8.72 4.70
C GLU A 184 12.51 7.99 5.35
N LYS A 185 12.65 8.08 6.68
CA LYS A 185 13.70 7.34 7.39
C LYS A 185 13.61 5.83 7.15
N ALA A 186 12.42 5.26 7.23
CA ALA A 186 12.21 3.83 6.97
C ALA A 186 12.45 3.51 5.48
N ALA A 187 11.94 4.32 4.56
CA ALA A 187 12.11 4.15 3.14
C ALA A 187 13.58 4.14 2.71
N ARG A 188 14.39 5.08 3.20
CA ARG A 188 15.84 5.15 2.92
C ARG A 188 16.65 3.96 3.45
N VAL A 189 16.14 3.24 4.43
CA VAL A 189 16.80 2.03 4.95
C VAL A 189 16.53 0.82 4.06
N ILE A 190 15.33 0.73 3.45
CA ILE A 190 14.90 -0.48 2.75
C ILE A 190 14.92 -0.38 1.24
N SER A 191 15.09 0.84 0.69
CA SER A 191 15.11 1.04 -0.76
C SER A 191 16.23 1.98 -1.18
N ASP A 192 16.72 1.77 -2.39
CA ASP A 192 17.68 2.65 -3.01
C ASP A 192 16.95 3.86 -3.60
N PHE A 193 17.31 5.07 -3.15
CA PHE A 193 16.77 6.31 -3.68
C PHE A 193 17.55 6.81 -4.92
N GLY A 194 18.63 6.09 -5.31
CA GLY A 194 19.51 6.52 -6.38
C GLY A 194 20.28 7.80 -6.04
N GLU A 195 20.90 8.37 -7.05
CA GLU A 195 21.54 9.68 -6.94
C GLU A 195 20.48 10.78 -7.11
N ASP A 196 20.53 11.82 -6.28
CA ASP A 196 19.61 12.96 -6.36
C ASP A 196 19.64 13.58 -7.75
N GLN A 197 18.54 13.52 -8.46
CA GLN A 197 18.36 14.14 -9.77
C GLN A 197 17.65 15.47 -9.57
N ALA A 198 18.20 16.53 -10.17
CA ALA A 198 17.57 17.84 -10.10
C ALA A 198 16.23 17.81 -10.88
N THR A 199 15.13 18.07 -10.19
CA THR A 199 13.81 18.23 -10.80
C THR A 199 13.46 19.72 -10.96
N THR A 200 12.63 20.04 -11.95
CA THR A 200 12.07 21.37 -12.13
C THR A 200 10.85 21.61 -11.27
N GLY A 201 10.31 20.54 -10.68
CA GLY A 201 9.08 20.53 -9.90
C GLY A 201 7.81 20.61 -10.76
N SER A 202 7.90 20.33 -12.07
CA SER A 202 6.73 20.39 -12.94
C SER A 202 5.77 19.25 -12.69
N LEU A 203 4.46 19.54 -12.78
CA LEU A 203 3.40 18.61 -12.44
C LEU A 203 2.59 18.20 -13.68
N ALA A 204 2.18 16.95 -13.70
CA ALA A 204 1.21 16.42 -14.64
C ALA A 204 0.06 15.70 -13.92
N THR A 205 -1.06 15.52 -14.61
CA THR A 205 -2.17 14.66 -14.19
C THR A 205 -2.79 13.97 -15.39
N LEU A 206 -3.62 12.97 -15.13
CA LEU A 206 -4.38 12.28 -16.16
C LEU A 206 -5.80 12.87 -16.28
N VAL A 207 -6.28 12.95 -17.51
CA VAL A 207 -7.67 13.32 -17.84
C VAL A 207 -8.35 12.18 -18.59
N GLU A 208 -9.68 12.23 -18.67
CA GLU A 208 -10.49 11.21 -19.36
C GLU A 208 -10.18 9.78 -18.92
N THR A 209 -9.95 9.61 -17.61
CA THR A 209 -9.52 8.34 -17.02
C THR A 209 -10.62 7.26 -17.05
N GLY A 210 -11.89 7.66 -17.21
CA GLY A 210 -13.04 6.76 -17.16
C GLY A 210 -13.32 6.16 -15.79
N VAL A 211 -12.72 6.72 -14.73
CA VAL A 211 -12.92 6.26 -13.35
C VAL A 211 -14.18 6.89 -12.77
N ASP A 212 -15.06 6.05 -12.26
CA ASP A 212 -16.22 6.48 -11.47
C ASP A 212 -15.74 6.82 -10.04
N CYS A 213 -15.72 8.10 -9.71
CA CYS A 213 -15.25 8.61 -8.42
C CYS A 213 -16.39 9.17 -7.59
N GLU A 214 -16.32 9.03 -6.28
CA GLU A 214 -17.15 9.81 -5.35
C GLU A 214 -16.96 11.31 -5.60
N LEU A 215 -18.04 12.08 -5.45
CA LEU A 215 -18.02 13.52 -5.71
C LEU A 215 -16.98 14.25 -4.84
N GLU A 216 -16.89 13.86 -3.57
CA GLU A 216 -15.95 14.44 -2.60
C GLU A 216 -14.48 14.19 -2.99
N VAL A 217 -14.16 13.05 -3.62
CA VAL A 217 -12.82 12.78 -4.16
C VAL A 217 -12.53 13.73 -5.33
N ILE A 218 -13.50 13.92 -6.23
CA ILE A 218 -13.36 14.84 -7.37
C ILE A 218 -13.17 16.27 -6.89
N GLU A 219 -13.98 16.72 -5.93
CA GLU A 219 -13.92 18.09 -5.38
C GLU A 219 -12.60 18.32 -4.63
N ASN A 220 -12.22 17.39 -3.77
CA ASN A 220 -10.94 17.43 -3.05
C ASN A 220 -9.75 17.51 -4.04
N PHE A 221 -9.73 16.67 -5.06
CA PHE A 221 -8.67 16.69 -6.06
C PHE A 221 -8.67 17.99 -6.89
N ARG A 222 -9.85 18.50 -7.27
CA ARG A 222 -9.97 19.77 -7.98
C ARG A 222 -9.44 20.95 -7.17
N ASP A 223 -9.68 20.96 -5.86
CA ASP A 223 -9.15 21.99 -4.97
C ASP A 223 -7.62 21.91 -4.86
N ILE A 224 -7.08 20.70 -4.77
CA ILE A 224 -5.63 20.47 -4.79
C ILE A 224 -5.02 21.02 -6.08
N MET A 225 -5.63 20.73 -7.23
CA MET A 225 -5.18 21.23 -8.53
C MET A 225 -5.19 22.77 -8.60
N ARG A 226 -6.18 23.43 -8.00
CA ARG A 226 -6.21 24.91 -7.92
C ARG A 226 -5.10 25.46 -7.04
N TRP A 227 -4.76 24.77 -5.94
CA TRP A 227 -3.71 25.23 -5.00
C TRP A 227 -2.30 24.95 -5.50
N ALA A 228 -2.12 23.93 -6.31
CA ALA A 228 -0.83 23.65 -6.93
C ALA A 228 -0.33 24.83 -7.77
N GLY A 229 -1.26 25.72 -8.23
CA GLY A 229 -0.98 27.08 -8.67
C GLY A 229 -0.11 27.23 -9.92
N GLU A 230 0.36 26.15 -10.47
CA GLU A 230 1.23 26.05 -11.64
C GLU A 230 0.42 25.51 -12.82
N THR A 231 0.93 25.73 -14.03
CA THR A 231 0.35 25.10 -15.21
C THR A 231 0.59 23.58 -15.11
N ILE A 232 -0.45 22.85 -14.72
CA ILE A 232 -0.37 21.39 -14.63
C ILE A 232 -0.61 20.83 -16.02
N ALA A 233 0.35 20.05 -16.51
CA ALA A 233 0.22 19.36 -17.78
C ALA A 233 -0.85 18.25 -17.66
N VAL A 234 -1.60 18.04 -18.74
CA VAL A 234 -2.59 16.98 -18.80
C VAL A 234 -2.16 15.91 -19.81
N ALA A 235 -2.34 14.67 -19.46
CA ALA A 235 -2.10 13.52 -20.33
C ALA A 235 -3.30 12.59 -20.34
N GLN A 236 -3.44 11.82 -21.39
CA GLN A 236 -4.47 10.81 -21.54
C GLN A 236 -3.83 9.46 -21.88
N LEU A 237 -4.30 8.42 -21.23
CA LEU A 237 -3.92 7.05 -21.56
C LEU A 237 -4.82 6.52 -22.69
N LYS A 238 -4.30 5.59 -23.47
CA LYS A 238 -5.04 5.00 -24.61
C LYS A 238 -6.24 4.18 -24.15
N HIS A 239 -6.14 3.55 -22.99
CA HIS A 239 -7.18 2.70 -22.43
C HIS A 239 -7.74 3.28 -21.14
N PRO A 240 -9.04 3.05 -20.82
CA PRO A 240 -9.60 3.41 -19.51
C PRO A 240 -8.84 2.71 -18.39
N LEU A 241 -8.72 3.37 -17.23
CA LEU A 241 -7.98 2.83 -16.09
C LEU A 241 -8.56 1.49 -15.60
N SER A 242 -9.87 1.30 -15.67
CA SER A 242 -10.51 0.01 -15.37
C SER A 242 -10.01 -1.15 -16.23
N ARG A 243 -9.73 -0.89 -17.52
CA ARG A 243 -9.19 -1.91 -18.45
C ARG A 243 -7.71 -2.19 -18.15
N ILE A 244 -6.93 -1.15 -17.81
CA ILE A 244 -5.52 -1.26 -17.41
C ILE A 244 -5.42 -2.05 -16.11
N ARG A 245 -6.19 -1.68 -15.08
CA ARG A 245 -6.26 -2.41 -13.81
C ARG A 245 -6.65 -3.88 -14.02
N PHE A 246 -7.64 -4.14 -14.87
CA PHE A 246 -8.05 -5.50 -15.17
C PHE A 246 -6.93 -6.33 -15.79
N ALA A 247 -6.13 -5.78 -16.71
CA ALA A 247 -4.96 -6.46 -17.26
C ALA A 247 -3.93 -6.81 -16.15
N GLY A 248 -3.64 -5.88 -15.24
CA GLY A 248 -2.78 -6.14 -14.08
C GLY A 248 -3.36 -7.23 -13.16
N PHE A 249 -4.66 -7.20 -12.89
CA PHE A 249 -5.34 -8.22 -12.11
C PHE A 249 -5.26 -9.62 -12.76
N ILE A 250 -5.45 -9.71 -14.07
CA ILE A 250 -5.28 -10.97 -14.83
C ILE A 250 -3.84 -11.50 -14.72
N LYS A 251 -2.85 -10.61 -14.85
CA LYS A 251 -1.43 -10.99 -14.69
C LYS A 251 -1.18 -11.56 -13.28
N THR A 252 -1.65 -10.87 -12.25
CA THR A 252 -1.52 -11.30 -10.85
C THR A 252 -2.21 -12.64 -10.60
N THR A 253 -3.48 -12.78 -10.99
CA THR A 253 -4.25 -14.00 -10.73
C THR A 253 -3.74 -15.20 -11.51
N LYS A 254 -3.11 -15.01 -12.69
CA LYS A 254 -2.46 -16.07 -13.44
C LYS A 254 -1.19 -16.57 -12.74
N ALA A 255 -0.35 -15.66 -12.24
CA ALA A 255 0.84 -16.02 -11.48
C ALA A 255 0.48 -16.77 -10.18
N MET A 256 -0.47 -16.23 -9.41
CA MET A 256 -0.94 -16.85 -8.17
C MET A 256 -1.62 -18.20 -8.40
N ALA A 257 -2.42 -18.35 -9.46
CA ALA A 257 -3.03 -19.64 -9.78
C ALA A 257 -1.99 -20.72 -10.08
N THR A 258 -0.85 -20.35 -10.67
CA THR A 258 0.29 -21.26 -10.87
C THR A 258 0.97 -21.59 -9.56
N HIS A 259 1.16 -20.59 -8.67
CA HIS A 259 1.75 -20.78 -7.34
C HIS A 259 0.92 -21.75 -6.47
N PHE A 260 -0.40 -21.61 -6.48
CA PHE A 260 -1.31 -22.44 -5.67
C PHE A 260 -1.78 -23.72 -6.36
N ALA A 261 -1.30 -24.08 -7.56
CA ALA A 261 -1.83 -25.19 -8.35
C ALA A 261 -1.70 -26.55 -7.65
N ASP A 262 -0.57 -26.77 -6.99
CA ASP A 262 -0.24 -28.05 -6.33
C ASP A 262 -0.51 -28.02 -4.81
N GLU A 263 -1.09 -26.93 -4.29
CA GLU A 263 -1.34 -26.73 -2.88
C GLU A 263 -2.69 -27.31 -2.43
N ASP A 264 -2.85 -27.53 -1.13
CA ASP A 264 -4.10 -28.04 -0.54
C ASP A 264 -5.24 -27.01 -0.70
N GLN A 265 -6.06 -27.22 -1.73
CA GLN A 265 -7.19 -26.36 -2.09
C GLN A 265 -8.26 -26.25 -0.98
N SER A 266 -8.30 -27.18 -0.01
CA SER A 266 -9.23 -27.10 1.12
C SER A 266 -8.85 -26.00 2.12
N LYS A 267 -7.58 -25.55 2.09
CA LYS A 267 -7.04 -24.49 2.93
C LYS A 267 -7.04 -23.11 2.26
N LEU A 268 -7.63 -22.99 1.07
CA LEU A 268 -7.90 -21.71 0.39
C LEU A 268 -9.38 -21.37 0.51
N SER A 269 -9.70 -20.13 0.79
CA SER A 269 -11.09 -19.69 0.87
C SER A 269 -11.79 -19.75 -0.51
N ASP A 270 -13.11 -19.87 -0.50
CA ASP A 270 -13.90 -19.80 -1.73
C ASP A 270 -13.77 -18.45 -2.43
N GLY A 271 -13.55 -17.37 -1.66
CA GLY A 271 -13.27 -16.04 -2.17
C GLY A 271 -11.98 -16.01 -2.98
N LEU A 272 -10.88 -16.49 -2.41
CA LEU A 272 -9.58 -16.56 -3.08
C LEU A 272 -9.66 -17.46 -4.33
N LYS A 273 -10.24 -18.67 -4.22
CA LYS A 273 -10.42 -19.58 -5.37
C LYS A 273 -11.17 -18.94 -6.54
N LYS A 274 -12.21 -18.15 -6.26
CA LYS A 274 -12.96 -17.42 -7.29
C LYS A 274 -12.07 -16.40 -8.00
N LEU A 275 -11.25 -15.64 -7.25
CA LEU A 275 -10.34 -14.65 -7.82
C LEU A 275 -9.23 -15.32 -8.64
N LEU A 276 -8.62 -16.37 -8.12
CA LEU A 276 -7.57 -17.14 -8.82
C LEU A 276 -8.05 -17.71 -10.16
N ALA A 277 -9.35 -18.02 -10.29
CA ALA A 277 -9.91 -18.59 -11.51
C ALA A 277 -9.93 -17.61 -12.71
N TYR A 278 -9.71 -16.32 -12.53
CA TYR A 278 -9.75 -15.33 -13.63
C TYR A 278 -8.57 -15.48 -14.58
N GLY A 279 -7.34 -15.60 -14.07
CA GLY A 279 -6.15 -15.70 -14.88
C GLY A 279 -6.15 -16.89 -15.83
N PRO A 280 -6.34 -18.15 -15.35
CA PRO A 280 -6.39 -19.35 -16.18
C PRO A 280 -7.51 -19.38 -17.23
N LYS A 281 -8.60 -18.63 -17.00
CA LYS A 281 -9.71 -18.54 -17.97
C LYS A 281 -9.43 -17.60 -19.14
N ARG A 282 -8.36 -16.80 -19.08
CA ARG A 282 -7.99 -15.90 -20.19
C ARG A 282 -7.53 -16.71 -21.41
N SER A 283 -8.07 -16.43 -22.59
CA SER A 283 -7.54 -17.00 -23.84
C SER A 283 -6.12 -16.48 -24.10
N ALA A 284 -5.36 -17.19 -24.95
CA ALA A 284 -4.02 -16.72 -25.32
C ALA A 284 -4.07 -15.33 -25.98
N ALA A 285 -5.03 -15.12 -26.89
CA ALA A 285 -5.17 -13.82 -27.58
C ALA A 285 -5.53 -12.67 -26.61
N ASP A 286 -6.44 -12.92 -25.65
CA ASP A 286 -6.78 -11.92 -24.65
C ASP A 286 -5.61 -11.65 -23.70
N TRP A 287 -4.80 -12.69 -23.40
CA TRP A 287 -3.59 -12.53 -22.59
C TRP A 287 -2.56 -11.65 -23.30
N ASP A 288 -2.31 -11.88 -24.59
CA ASP A 288 -1.38 -11.06 -25.38
C ASP A 288 -1.85 -9.61 -25.45
N GLU A 289 -3.17 -9.37 -25.58
CA GLU A 289 -3.75 -8.03 -25.50
C GLU A 289 -3.53 -7.40 -24.11
N ASP A 290 -3.76 -8.15 -23.01
CA ASP A 290 -3.53 -7.67 -21.64
C ASP A 290 -2.06 -7.25 -21.47
N GLN A 291 -1.09 -8.06 -21.94
CA GLN A 291 0.33 -7.71 -21.84
C GLN A 291 0.67 -6.44 -22.66
N ALA A 292 0.15 -6.32 -23.89
CA ALA A 292 0.36 -5.13 -24.71
C ALA A 292 -0.20 -3.85 -24.06
N ILE A 293 -1.34 -3.94 -23.37
CA ILE A 293 -1.92 -2.82 -22.62
C ILE A 293 -1.00 -2.41 -21.46
N LEU A 294 -0.46 -3.39 -20.71
CA LEU A 294 0.45 -3.11 -19.59
C LEU A 294 1.76 -2.47 -20.07
N GLU A 295 2.37 -2.99 -21.14
CA GLU A 295 3.59 -2.44 -21.74
C GLU A 295 3.37 -1.00 -22.20
N GLN A 296 2.32 -0.74 -22.98
CA GLN A 296 2.00 0.59 -23.48
C GLN A 296 1.70 1.57 -22.34
N THR A 297 1.01 1.12 -21.28
CA THR A 297 0.74 1.95 -20.11
C THR A 297 2.03 2.30 -19.38
N SER A 298 2.91 1.31 -19.20
CA SER A 298 4.23 1.50 -18.57
C SER A 298 5.04 2.55 -19.32
N GLU A 299 5.21 2.41 -20.64
CA GLU A 299 5.94 3.35 -21.48
C GLU A 299 5.34 4.77 -21.37
N THR A 300 4.01 4.89 -21.47
CA THR A 300 3.35 6.20 -21.43
C THR A 300 3.56 6.89 -20.08
N MET A 301 3.45 6.15 -18.97
CA MET A 301 3.66 6.71 -17.63
C MET A 301 5.12 7.10 -17.38
N GLN A 302 6.08 6.28 -17.83
CA GLN A 302 7.50 6.60 -17.72
C GLN A 302 7.85 7.86 -18.52
N ILE A 303 7.34 8.00 -19.75
CA ILE A 303 7.51 9.21 -20.56
C ILE A 303 6.87 10.43 -19.87
N LEU A 304 5.66 10.26 -19.30
CA LEU A 304 4.96 11.35 -18.61
C LEU A 304 5.79 11.92 -17.46
N VAL A 305 6.27 11.05 -16.54
CA VAL A 305 7.05 11.52 -15.39
C VAL A 305 8.46 11.98 -15.78
N SER A 306 9.06 11.40 -16.82
CA SER A 306 10.34 11.88 -17.37
C SER A 306 10.24 13.29 -17.94
N LYS A 307 9.07 13.67 -18.49
CA LYS A 307 8.82 14.98 -19.08
C LYS A 307 8.36 16.03 -18.07
N HIS A 308 7.67 15.60 -17.03
CA HIS A 308 6.96 16.50 -16.10
C HIS A 308 7.30 16.23 -14.62
N ASP A 309 8.45 15.63 -14.33
CA ASP A 309 8.96 15.26 -13.00
C ASP A 309 7.96 14.49 -12.13
N PHE A 310 6.72 14.96 -11.97
CA PHE A 310 5.72 14.34 -11.11
C PHE A 310 4.35 14.19 -11.80
N CYS A 311 3.69 13.08 -11.49
CA CYS A 311 2.28 12.88 -11.81
C CYS A 311 1.46 12.80 -10.51
N ILE A 312 0.41 13.64 -10.39
CA ILE A 312 -0.47 13.67 -9.21
C ILE A 312 -1.86 13.15 -9.58
N LEU A 313 -2.43 12.32 -8.71
CA LEU A 313 -3.73 11.67 -8.89
C LEU A 313 -4.41 11.46 -7.53
N PRO A 314 -5.73 11.30 -7.46
CA PRO A 314 -6.34 10.70 -6.27
C PRO A 314 -5.70 9.33 -5.98
N THR A 315 -5.59 8.95 -4.71
CA THR A 315 -5.10 7.60 -4.38
C THR A 315 -6.14 6.53 -4.70
N ALA A 316 -7.38 6.76 -4.31
CA ALA A 316 -8.51 5.88 -4.58
C ALA A 316 -9.71 6.69 -5.06
N PRO A 317 -10.62 6.08 -5.83
CA PRO A 317 -11.84 6.76 -6.33
C PRO A 317 -12.87 7.08 -5.25
N GLN A 318 -12.75 6.48 -4.07
CA GLN A 318 -13.68 6.61 -2.94
C GLN A 318 -12.95 6.60 -1.61
N GLY A 319 -13.62 7.05 -0.55
CA GLY A 319 -13.19 6.84 0.83
C GLY A 319 -13.39 5.40 1.29
N ALA A 320 -12.97 5.09 2.54
CA ALA A 320 -13.25 3.79 3.13
C ALA A 320 -14.77 3.59 3.31
N PHE A 321 -15.24 2.35 3.18
CA PHE A 321 -16.63 1.94 3.18
C PHE A 321 -16.90 0.84 4.23
N PRO A 322 -18.17 0.56 4.60
CA PRO A 322 -18.51 -0.50 5.55
C PRO A 322 -18.08 -1.89 5.09
N HIS A 323 -17.60 -2.74 6.00
CA HIS A 323 -17.33 -4.16 5.71
C HIS A 323 -18.55 -4.94 5.21
N SER A 324 -19.76 -4.45 5.51
CA SER A 324 -21.01 -5.05 5.04
C SER A 324 -21.26 -4.85 3.55
N GLU A 325 -20.56 -3.93 2.92
CA GLU A 325 -20.65 -3.65 1.49
C GLU A 325 -19.62 -4.44 0.69
N ASP A 326 -19.92 -4.70 -0.57
CA ASP A 326 -18.95 -5.30 -1.50
C ASP A 326 -17.83 -4.30 -1.81
N ALA A 327 -16.62 -4.81 -1.98
CA ALA A 327 -15.50 -3.98 -2.35
C ALA A 327 -15.70 -3.38 -3.77
N PRO A 328 -15.66 -2.05 -3.93
CA PRO A 328 -15.71 -1.43 -5.24
C PRO A 328 -14.59 -1.95 -6.14
N ALA A 329 -14.92 -2.41 -7.35
CA ALA A 329 -13.96 -3.01 -8.25
C ALA A 329 -12.86 -2.04 -8.71
N ASN A 330 -13.12 -0.72 -8.65
CA ASN A 330 -12.26 0.34 -9.14
C ASN A 330 -11.26 0.89 -8.11
N GLN A 331 -11.17 0.33 -6.89
CA GLN A 331 -10.31 0.85 -5.82
C GLN A 331 -8.86 1.09 -6.26
N ALA A 332 -8.32 0.22 -7.12
CA ALA A 332 -6.94 0.27 -7.60
C ALA A 332 -6.78 0.93 -8.98
N ASP A 333 -7.82 1.58 -9.53
CA ASP A 333 -7.74 2.15 -10.87
C ASP A 333 -6.62 3.18 -11.01
N TYR A 334 -6.42 4.04 -10.01
CA TYR A 334 -5.33 5.00 -10.02
C TYR A 334 -3.99 4.41 -9.56
N THR A 335 -4.02 3.58 -8.52
CA THR A 335 -2.79 3.11 -7.88
C THR A 335 -2.04 2.07 -8.71
N CYS A 336 -2.71 1.26 -9.54
CA CYS A 336 -2.05 0.24 -10.35
C CYS A 336 -0.99 0.80 -11.32
N LEU A 337 -1.12 2.07 -11.73
CA LEU A 337 -0.21 2.72 -12.68
C LEU A 337 1.24 2.74 -12.20
N ALA A 338 1.48 3.01 -10.92
CA ALA A 338 2.83 3.05 -10.37
C ALA A 338 3.50 1.67 -10.31
N ASN A 339 2.72 0.57 -10.12
CA ASN A 339 3.26 -0.78 -10.18
C ASN A 339 3.56 -1.19 -11.62
N ILE A 340 2.60 -0.95 -12.54
CA ILE A 340 2.74 -1.28 -13.96
C ILE A 340 3.94 -0.57 -14.61
N ALA A 341 4.19 0.67 -14.21
CA ALA A 341 5.27 1.47 -14.76
C ALA A 341 6.58 1.40 -13.95
N ASP A 342 6.60 0.61 -12.86
CA ASP A 342 7.73 0.51 -11.93
C ASP A 342 8.23 1.89 -11.43
N LEU A 343 7.29 2.76 -11.03
CA LEU A 343 7.56 4.11 -10.55
C LEU A 343 7.45 4.18 -9.02
N PRO A 344 8.31 4.93 -8.33
CA PRO A 344 8.08 5.27 -6.94
C PRO A 344 6.82 6.14 -6.81
N ALA A 345 6.05 5.91 -5.75
CA ALA A 345 4.83 6.66 -5.48
C ALA A 345 4.61 6.84 -3.98
N ILE A 346 4.15 8.01 -3.58
CA ILE A 346 3.79 8.33 -2.21
C ILE A 346 2.31 8.69 -2.13
N THR A 347 1.63 8.24 -1.09
CA THR A 347 0.28 8.69 -0.73
C THR A 347 0.37 9.54 0.52
N ILE A 348 -0.27 10.72 0.48
CA ILE A 348 -0.42 11.62 1.62
C ILE A 348 -1.91 11.86 1.91
N PRO A 349 -2.31 12.07 3.18
CA PRO A 349 -3.68 12.47 3.52
C PRO A 349 -4.04 13.80 2.86
N SER A 350 -5.21 13.90 2.24
CA SER A 350 -5.62 15.09 1.50
C SER A 350 -6.90 15.77 2.01
N GLY A 351 -7.58 15.15 2.95
CA GLY A 351 -8.85 15.63 3.51
C GLY A 351 -9.71 14.47 3.98
N SER A 352 -11.01 14.69 4.03
CA SER A 352 -12.01 13.66 4.38
C SER A 352 -13.28 13.87 3.58
N ASN A 353 -14.03 12.78 3.34
CA ASN A 353 -15.38 12.85 2.77
C ASN A 353 -16.42 13.23 3.84
N ASP A 354 -17.67 13.39 3.43
CA ASP A 354 -18.81 13.77 4.30
C ASP A 354 -19.08 12.75 5.41
N ASN A 355 -18.67 11.51 5.24
CA ASN A 355 -18.74 10.46 6.26
C ASN A 355 -17.59 10.53 7.27
N GLY A 356 -16.69 11.50 7.15
CA GLY A 356 -15.51 11.67 7.99
C GLY A 356 -14.35 10.71 7.66
N MET A 357 -14.47 9.93 6.58
CA MET A 357 -13.41 9.01 6.17
C MET A 357 -12.31 9.75 5.42
N PRO A 358 -11.03 9.44 5.73
CA PRO A 358 -9.90 10.09 5.07
C PRO A 358 -9.88 9.87 3.56
N LEU A 359 -9.34 10.85 2.85
CA LEU A 359 -9.02 10.83 1.43
C LEU A 359 -7.51 10.96 1.23
N GLY A 360 -6.99 10.40 0.14
CA GLY A 360 -5.55 10.42 -0.16
C GLY A 360 -5.26 11.00 -1.54
N LEU A 361 -4.15 11.76 -1.59
CA LEU A 361 -3.49 12.18 -2.82
C LEU A 361 -2.26 11.30 -3.04
N GLN A 362 -2.09 10.76 -4.24
CA GLN A 362 -0.83 10.10 -4.61
C GLN A 362 0.00 10.95 -5.57
N ILE A 363 1.31 10.85 -5.43
CA ILE A 363 2.31 11.50 -6.27
C ILE A 363 3.23 10.40 -6.79
N LEU A 364 3.44 10.37 -8.10
CA LEU A 364 4.38 9.47 -8.78
C LEU A 364 5.56 10.30 -9.28
N ALA A 365 6.75 9.69 -9.27
CA ALA A 365 7.99 10.32 -9.76
C ALA A 365 8.80 9.35 -10.63
N PRO A 366 9.79 9.84 -11.39
CA PRO A 366 10.79 8.96 -12.00
C PRO A 366 11.61 8.23 -10.93
N LYS A 367 12.17 7.08 -11.28
CA LYS A 367 13.17 6.41 -10.44
C LYS A 367 14.38 7.31 -10.21
N GLY A 368 14.90 7.32 -8.99
CA GLY A 368 16.03 8.17 -8.59
C GLY A 368 15.62 9.61 -8.22
N CYS A 369 14.31 9.93 -8.24
CA CYS A 369 13.77 11.21 -7.78
C CYS A 369 13.01 11.07 -6.45
N GLU A 370 13.26 10.04 -5.68
CA GLU A 370 12.54 9.74 -4.42
C GLU A 370 12.73 10.86 -3.39
N ALA A 371 13.92 11.48 -3.31
CA ALA A 371 14.15 12.61 -2.40
C ALA A 371 13.27 13.82 -2.76
N ASP A 372 13.18 14.17 -4.06
CA ASP A 372 12.32 15.25 -4.54
C ASP A 372 10.83 14.90 -4.41
N LEU A 373 10.48 13.61 -4.58
CA LEU A 373 9.13 13.12 -4.31
C LEU A 373 8.71 13.39 -2.85
N PHE A 374 9.58 13.08 -1.88
CA PHE A 374 9.34 13.40 -0.48
C PHE A 374 9.31 14.91 -0.22
N ALA A 375 10.18 15.69 -0.88
CA ALA A 375 10.17 17.15 -0.76
C ALA A 375 8.85 17.76 -1.28
N LEU A 376 8.36 17.30 -2.43
CA LEU A 376 7.06 17.72 -2.95
C LEU A 376 5.91 17.28 -2.02
N ALA A 377 5.96 16.05 -1.52
CA ALA A 377 4.96 15.54 -0.57
C ALA A 377 4.87 16.42 0.68
N ARG A 378 6.00 16.85 1.27
CA ARG A 378 6.03 17.78 2.42
C ARG A 378 5.40 19.13 2.07
N LYS A 379 5.77 19.71 0.91
CA LYS A 379 5.22 21.00 0.43
C LYS A 379 3.70 20.94 0.28
N LEU A 380 3.17 19.83 -0.23
CA LEU A 380 1.73 19.63 -0.37
C LEU A 380 1.06 19.35 0.98
N ASP A 381 1.65 18.52 1.82
CA ASP A 381 1.13 18.19 3.15
C ASP A 381 0.97 19.42 4.04
N GLU A 382 1.96 20.33 4.05
CA GLU A 382 1.90 21.62 4.75
C GLU A 382 0.69 22.48 4.34
N LYS A 383 0.29 22.39 3.07
CA LYS A 383 -0.88 23.12 2.53
C LYS A 383 -2.19 22.41 2.83
N LEU A 384 -2.22 21.09 2.62
CA LEU A 384 -3.42 20.27 2.73
C LEU A 384 -3.84 20.09 4.18
N ARG A 385 -2.86 19.87 5.08
CA ARG A 385 -3.10 19.55 6.50
C ARG A 385 -4.14 18.43 6.66
N GLY A 386 -4.05 17.44 5.75
CA GLY A 386 -5.04 16.38 5.62
C GLY A 386 -4.96 15.32 6.72
N TYR A 387 -3.80 15.23 7.40
CA TYR A 387 -3.63 14.26 8.49
C TYR A 387 -4.55 14.59 9.65
N ARG A 388 -5.32 13.59 10.07
CA ARG A 388 -6.14 13.62 11.28
C ARG A 388 -5.94 12.32 12.04
N ARG A 389 -5.68 12.44 13.33
CA ARG A 389 -5.61 11.28 14.21
C ARG A 389 -7.03 10.77 14.49
N PRO A 390 -7.26 9.44 14.51
CA PRO A 390 -8.53 8.88 14.99
C PRO A 390 -8.82 9.31 16.42
N GLU A 391 -10.05 9.72 16.72
CA GLU A 391 -10.44 10.28 18.01
C GLU A 391 -10.32 9.28 19.17
N THR A 392 -10.53 7.99 18.88
CA THR A 392 -10.59 6.91 19.88
C THR A 392 -9.21 6.45 20.35
N TYR A 393 -8.16 6.68 19.58
CA TYR A 393 -6.83 6.14 19.84
C TYR A 393 -5.85 7.22 20.27
N LEU A 394 -5.58 7.28 21.57
CA LEU A 394 -4.54 8.11 22.17
C LEU A 394 -3.18 7.40 22.11
N GLU A 395 -2.07 8.15 22.24
CA GLU A 395 -0.72 7.58 22.16
C GLU A 395 -0.52 6.42 23.13
N ILE A 396 -0.14 5.28 22.56
CA ILE A 396 0.19 4.05 23.31
C ILE A 396 1.70 3.86 23.35
N THR A 397 2.44 4.61 22.53
CA THR A 397 3.91 4.58 22.46
C THR A 397 4.52 5.92 22.82
#